data_91258ca4d9fd1d9fb3c6719298692f69
#
_entry.id   91258ca4d9fd1d9fb3c6719298692f69
#
_cell.length_a   1.000
_cell.length_b   1.000
_cell.length_c   1.000
_cell.angle_alpha   90.00
_cell.angle_beta   90.00
_cell.angle_gamma   90.00
#
_symmetry.space_group_name_H-M   'P 1'
#
loop_
_entity.id
_entity.type
_entity.pdbx_description
1 polymer ?
#
loop_
_entity_poly.entity_id
_entity_poly.type
_entity_poly.pdbx_seq_one_letter_code
_entity_poly.pdbx_strand_id
1 'polypeptide(L)'
;MTTEEEEKTTAAARSVRRAVVGRLSWGLADQAASSMSNFVVGFYVARSLGVTAFGVFSLAWVTYGVVLGASRGLATDPLVVRFSGVSHTAWRGAAARSTGAALTVGAAVGAVCLLIGLALGGGVGAAFACLGVVLPGLLLQDAWRFAFFAAGAGRKAFVNDLVWGAALVPALVVAARVDSVAAFVLAWGASAAVAAAYGLLQSGVRPRTAEARGWLREQRDLGYRYLVENGSLSGAGQLRSYGLGVIVGVGAVGAVRGAELLLGPFLALLMGLSLVTVAEAARVLRRAPHRLGGFCLLLGGGQAVAALLWGAALLLVPDRLGEFVLGGVWPSASELIVPAALGVAGAGLGTGAAAGLRALGAARRSLRAQLFASACYVVGGLGGAVVAGTVGSAWGVAAATAAGSAVWWLQLRSALRERHRNSIPEVRTS
;
A
#
# COMPACT_ATOMS: atom_id res chain seq x y z
N MET A 1 33.50 -10.51 -36.03
CA MET A 1 32.66 -11.09 -35.00
C MET A 1 32.12 -12.38 -35.58
N THR A 2 32.47 -13.51 -35.00
CA THR A 2 32.08 -14.82 -35.56
C THR A 2 30.62 -15.12 -35.20
N THR A 3 29.89 -15.85 -36.02
CA THR A 3 28.49 -16.29 -35.80
C THR A 3 28.29 -16.93 -34.41
N GLU A 4 29.34 -17.54 -33.87
CA GLU A 4 29.35 -18.16 -32.52
C GLU A 4 29.35 -17.16 -31.38
N GLU A 5 29.95 -15.96 -31.55
CA GLU A 5 29.87 -14.87 -30.55
C GLU A 5 28.50 -14.18 -30.52
N GLU A 6 27.86 -14.02 -31.67
CA GLU A 6 26.49 -13.51 -31.75
C GLU A 6 25.47 -14.48 -31.14
N GLU A 7 25.65 -15.78 -31.36
CA GLU A 7 24.77 -16.81 -30.78
C GLU A 7 24.93 -16.89 -29.25
N LYS A 8 26.17 -16.82 -28.72
CA LYS A 8 26.44 -16.75 -27.28
C LYS A 8 25.86 -15.48 -26.65
N THR A 9 25.97 -14.34 -27.31
CA THR A 9 25.44 -13.05 -26.83
C THR A 9 23.92 -13.06 -26.81
N THR A 10 23.27 -13.61 -27.84
CA THR A 10 21.81 -13.76 -27.89
C THR A 10 21.28 -14.78 -26.89
N ALA A 11 21.99 -15.88 -26.65
CA ALA A 11 21.64 -16.86 -25.62
C ALA A 11 21.78 -16.26 -24.19
N ALA A 12 22.84 -15.51 -23.93
CA ALA A 12 23.01 -14.78 -22.67
C ALA A 12 21.90 -13.73 -22.46
N ALA A 13 21.55 -12.94 -23.47
CA ALA A 13 20.46 -11.97 -23.40
C ALA A 13 19.09 -12.63 -23.15
N ARG A 14 18.82 -13.79 -23.76
CA ARG A 14 17.60 -14.57 -23.53
C ARG A 14 17.55 -15.13 -22.10
N SER A 15 18.68 -15.60 -21.56
CA SER A 15 18.75 -16.13 -20.18
C SER A 15 18.52 -15.02 -19.14
N VAL A 16 19.11 -13.84 -19.32
CA VAL A 16 18.89 -12.66 -18.48
C VAL A 16 17.42 -12.21 -18.55
N ARG A 17 16.85 -12.16 -19.75
CA ARG A 17 15.44 -11.80 -19.94
C ARG A 17 14.50 -12.79 -19.22
N ARG A 18 14.74 -14.10 -19.35
CA ARG A 18 13.95 -15.13 -18.63
C ARG A 18 14.06 -14.98 -17.11
N ALA A 19 15.26 -14.73 -16.60
CA ALA A 19 15.48 -14.53 -15.17
C ALA A 19 14.78 -13.26 -14.65
N VAL A 20 14.78 -12.16 -15.41
CA VAL A 20 14.06 -10.93 -15.07
C VAL A 20 12.56 -11.15 -15.08
N VAL A 21 12.03 -11.76 -16.16
CA VAL A 21 10.59 -12.07 -16.26
C VAL A 21 10.15 -12.98 -15.11
N GLY A 22 10.93 -14.02 -14.79
CA GLY A 22 10.64 -14.92 -13.69
C GLY A 22 10.60 -14.20 -12.33
N ARG A 23 11.55 -13.29 -12.06
CA ARG A 23 11.54 -12.49 -10.81
C ARG A 23 10.33 -11.56 -10.71
N LEU A 24 9.97 -10.91 -11.81
CA LEU A 24 8.79 -10.04 -11.87
C LEU A 24 7.49 -10.84 -11.69
N SER A 25 7.37 -12.00 -12.32
CA SER A 25 6.19 -12.87 -12.19
C SER A 25 6.00 -13.34 -10.76
N TRP A 26 7.07 -13.76 -10.07
CA TRP A 26 6.98 -14.15 -8.66
C TRP A 26 6.67 -12.99 -7.74
N GLY A 27 7.18 -11.78 -8.01
CA GLY A 27 6.83 -10.58 -7.25
C GLY A 27 5.35 -10.20 -7.42
N LEU A 28 4.81 -10.34 -8.63
CA LEU A 28 3.38 -10.11 -8.89
C LEU A 28 2.50 -11.18 -8.22
N ALA A 29 2.92 -12.45 -8.27
CA ALA A 29 2.21 -13.55 -7.61
C ALA A 29 2.18 -13.36 -6.08
N ASP A 30 3.29 -12.96 -5.47
CA ASP A 30 3.41 -12.63 -4.06
C ASP A 30 2.50 -11.46 -3.68
N GLN A 31 2.53 -10.37 -4.45
CA GLN A 31 1.65 -9.24 -4.22
C GLN A 31 0.17 -9.60 -4.33
N ALA A 32 -0.19 -10.46 -5.29
CA ALA A 32 -1.57 -10.94 -5.43
C ALA A 32 -1.99 -11.81 -4.23
N ALA A 33 -1.12 -12.72 -3.76
CA ALA A 33 -1.37 -13.55 -2.59
C ALA A 33 -1.55 -12.69 -1.33
N SER A 34 -0.64 -11.72 -1.10
CA SER A 34 -0.72 -10.78 0.01
C SER A 34 -1.99 -9.92 -0.02
N SER A 35 -2.34 -9.40 -1.20
CA SER A 35 -3.58 -8.62 -1.38
C SER A 35 -4.82 -9.47 -1.10
N MET A 36 -4.86 -10.70 -1.60
CA MET A 36 -5.98 -11.63 -1.38
C MET A 36 -6.13 -11.96 0.11
N SER A 37 -5.04 -12.25 0.82
CA SER A 37 -5.05 -12.49 2.27
C SER A 37 -5.61 -11.28 3.02
N ASN A 38 -5.18 -10.08 2.66
CA ASN A 38 -5.68 -8.84 3.24
C ASN A 38 -7.18 -8.61 2.99
N PHE A 39 -7.67 -8.95 1.78
CA PHE A 39 -9.10 -8.91 1.48
C PHE A 39 -9.88 -9.91 2.32
N VAL A 40 -9.40 -11.16 2.41
CA VAL A 40 -10.04 -12.20 3.21
C VAL A 40 -10.17 -11.75 4.67
N VAL A 41 -9.09 -11.21 5.26
CA VAL A 41 -9.17 -10.64 6.62
C VAL A 41 -10.22 -9.54 6.68
N GLY A 42 -10.15 -8.55 5.80
CA GLY A 42 -11.05 -7.41 5.81
C GLY A 42 -12.52 -7.82 5.74
N PHE A 43 -12.88 -8.65 4.77
CA PHE A 43 -14.25 -9.12 4.60
C PHE A 43 -14.70 -10.03 5.74
N TYR A 44 -13.86 -10.97 6.16
CA TYR A 44 -14.23 -11.92 7.21
C TYR A 44 -14.44 -11.22 8.56
N VAL A 45 -13.56 -10.28 8.92
CA VAL A 45 -13.67 -9.49 10.14
C VAL A 45 -14.88 -8.54 10.07
N ALA A 46 -15.09 -7.84 8.92
CA ALA A 46 -16.27 -6.98 8.73
C ALA A 46 -17.57 -7.76 8.87
N ARG A 47 -17.64 -8.95 8.27
CA ARG A 47 -18.81 -9.82 8.35
C ARG A 47 -19.10 -10.34 9.75
N SER A 48 -18.04 -10.65 10.51
CA SER A 48 -18.17 -11.26 11.84
C SER A 48 -18.42 -10.24 12.94
N LEU A 49 -17.96 -8.99 12.76
CA LEU A 49 -18.08 -7.92 13.75
C LEU A 49 -19.07 -6.85 13.28
N GLY A 50 -19.74 -6.18 14.22
CA GLY A 50 -20.51 -4.98 13.90
C GLY A 50 -19.62 -3.80 13.53
N VAL A 51 -20.21 -2.73 12.98
CA VAL A 51 -19.49 -1.57 12.42
C VAL A 51 -18.50 -0.92 13.41
N THR A 52 -18.87 -0.80 14.68
CA THR A 52 -18.01 -0.22 15.72
C THR A 52 -16.80 -1.11 16.01
N ALA A 53 -17.02 -2.42 16.21
CA ALA A 53 -15.94 -3.37 16.48
C ALA A 53 -15.02 -3.53 15.27
N PHE A 54 -15.56 -3.54 14.06
CA PHE A 54 -14.78 -3.50 12.82
C PHE A 54 -13.97 -2.18 12.69
N GLY A 55 -14.51 -1.05 13.14
CA GLY A 55 -13.80 0.22 13.22
C GLY A 55 -12.59 0.14 14.16
N VAL A 56 -12.75 -0.47 15.33
CA VAL A 56 -11.63 -0.72 16.28
C VAL A 56 -10.55 -1.60 15.64
N PHE A 57 -10.94 -2.70 15.00
CA PHE A 57 -10.00 -3.54 14.23
C PHE A 57 -9.27 -2.74 13.13
N SER A 58 -10.01 -1.88 12.43
CA SER A 58 -9.47 -1.05 11.36
C SER A 58 -8.45 -0.03 11.87
N LEU A 59 -8.63 0.55 13.08
CA LEU A 59 -7.63 1.41 13.70
C LEU A 59 -6.35 0.65 14.04
N ALA A 60 -6.45 -0.57 14.57
CA ALA A 60 -5.27 -1.42 14.79
C ALA A 60 -4.57 -1.75 13.47
N TRP A 61 -5.32 -2.02 12.41
CA TRP A 61 -4.78 -2.25 11.06
C TRP A 61 -4.07 -1.03 10.49
N VAL A 62 -4.68 0.16 10.64
CA VAL A 62 -4.09 1.44 10.23
C VAL A 62 -2.78 1.68 10.98
N THR A 63 -2.76 1.43 12.30
CA THR A 63 -1.56 1.55 13.13
C THR A 63 -0.46 0.60 12.65
N TYR A 64 -0.80 -0.67 12.40
CA TYR A 64 0.14 -1.61 11.79
C TYR A 64 0.71 -1.08 10.47
N GLY A 65 -0.12 -0.52 9.59
CA GLY A 65 0.32 0.04 8.30
C GLY A 65 1.35 1.16 8.44
N VAL A 66 1.18 2.04 9.44
CA VAL A 66 2.17 3.09 9.77
C VAL A 66 3.49 2.48 10.22
N VAL A 67 3.41 1.53 11.16
CA VAL A 67 4.60 0.87 11.73
C VAL A 67 5.31 0.02 10.67
N LEU A 68 4.55 -0.65 9.81
CA LEU A 68 5.08 -1.42 8.68
C LEU A 68 5.85 -0.52 7.72
N GLY A 69 5.29 0.63 7.33
CA GLY A 69 5.96 1.61 6.46
C GLY A 69 7.26 2.12 7.09
N ALA A 70 7.24 2.40 8.39
CA ALA A 70 8.44 2.81 9.12
C ALA A 70 9.48 1.68 9.19
N SER A 71 9.06 0.45 9.50
CA SER A 71 9.95 -0.72 9.54
C SER A 71 10.58 -1.00 8.18
N ARG A 72 9.79 -0.93 7.10
CA ARG A 72 10.31 -1.08 5.74
C ARG A 72 11.38 -0.04 5.43
N GLY A 73 11.07 1.23 5.63
CA GLY A 73 12.02 2.32 5.40
C GLY A 73 13.33 2.14 6.17
N LEU A 74 13.25 1.80 7.44
CA LEU A 74 14.42 1.70 8.31
C LEU A 74 15.21 0.40 8.17
N ALA A 75 14.55 -0.72 7.92
CA ALA A 75 15.18 -2.03 7.97
C ALA A 75 15.29 -2.71 6.61
N THR A 76 14.22 -2.79 5.83
CA THR A 76 14.15 -3.71 4.69
C THR A 76 14.38 -3.06 3.33
N ASP A 77 13.97 -1.81 3.11
CA ASP A 77 14.24 -1.09 1.86
C ASP A 77 15.76 -0.91 1.64
N PRO A 78 16.57 -0.53 2.66
CA PRO A 78 18.03 -0.52 2.52
C PRO A 78 18.63 -1.90 2.21
N LEU A 79 18.05 -2.98 2.74
CA LEU A 79 18.49 -4.34 2.41
C LEU A 79 18.30 -4.63 0.92
N VAL A 80 17.13 -4.35 0.38
CA VAL A 80 16.83 -4.59 -1.04
C VAL A 80 17.74 -3.75 -1.92
N VAL A 81 17.93 -2.47 -1.60
CA VAL A 81 18.71 -1.56 -2.45
C VAL A 81 20.21 -1.89 -2.46
N ARG A 82 20.79 -2.20 -1.29
CA ARG A 82 22.25 -2.37 -1.17
C ARG A 82 22.73 -3.80 -1.31
N PHE A 83 21.84 -4.78 -1.02
CA PHE A 83 22.22 -6.19 -0.93
C PHE A 83 21.52 -7.08 -1.93
N SER A 84 20.85 -6.53 -2.94
CA SER A 84 20.37 -7.31 -4.09
C SER A 84 21.52 -7.65 -5.02
N GLY A 85 21.64 -8.95 -5.33
CA GLY A 85 22.67 -9.44 -6.27
C GLY A 85 24.08 -9.58 -5.70
N VAL A 86 24.27 -9.41 -4.39
CA VAL A 86 25.55 -9.68 -3.70
C VAL A 86 25.74 -11.18 -3.47
N SER A 87 26.95 -11.59 -3.03
CA SER A 87 27.21 -12.99 -2.67
C SER A 87 26.25 -13.50 -1.61
N HIS A 88 25.98 -14.82 -1.64
CA HIS A 88 25.07 -15.45 -0.67
C HIS A 88 25.50 -15.20 0.79
N THR A 89 26.81 -15.20 1.07
CA THR A 89 27.36 -14.95 2.42
C THR A 89 27.06 -13.51 2.87
N ALA A 90 27.29 -12.52 2.00
CA ALA A 90 27.02 -11.12 2.28
C ALA A 90 25.51 -10.88 2.50
N TRP A 91 24.67 -11.48 1.64
CA TRP A 91 23.22 -11.43 1.81
C TRP A 91 22.76 -12.04 3.14
N ARG A 92 23.28 -13.22 3.55
CA ARG A 92 22.92 -13.84 4.83
C ARG A 92 23.22 -12.92 6.02
N GLY A 93 24.39 -12.29 6.03
CA GLY A 93 24.77 -11.35 7.08
C GLY A 93 23.85 -10.13 7.13
N ALA A 94 23.57 -9.53 5.97
CA ALA A 94 22.67 -8.38 5.85
C ALA A 94 21.23 -8.75 6.21
N ALA A 95 20.71 -9.88 5.75
CA ALA A 95 19.36 -10.38 6.07
C ALA A 95 19.21 -10.63 7.58
N ALA A 96 20.21 -11.21 8.25
CA ALA A 96 20.19 -11.44 9.70
C ALA A 96 20.09 -10.10 10.49
N ARG A 97 20.80 -9.07 10.05
CA ARG A 97 20.80 -7.74 10.69
C ARG A 97 19.51 -6.97 10.39
N SER A 98 19.05 -6.98 9.15
CA SER A 98 17.81 -6.33 8.71
C SER A 98 16.58 -6.92 9.40
N THR A 99 16.45 -8.26 9.41
CA THR A 99 15.34 -8.95 10.11
C THR A 99 15.43 -8.77 11.62
N GLY A 100 16.65 -8.71 12.19
CA GLY A 100 16.88 -8.34 13.59
C GLY A 100 16.43 -6.92 13.90
N ALA A 101 16.69 -5.96 13.00
CA ALA A 101 16.23 -4.58 13.14
C ALA A 101 14.70 -4.49 13.07
N ALA A 102 14.05 -5.17 12.10
CA ALA A 102 12.60 -5.20 11.99
C ALA A 102 11.94 -5.79 13.23
N LEU A 103 12.49 -6.90 13.76
CA LEU A 103 12.01 -7.53 14.99
C LEU A 103 12.16 -6.58 16.21
N THR A 104 13.27 -5.85 16.30
CA THR A 104 13.52 -4.88 17.38
C THR A 104 12.57 -3.70 17.30
N VAL A 105 12.34 -3.16 16.09
CA VAL A 105 11.33 -2.09 15.87
C VAL A 105 9.94 -2.61 16.26
N GLY A 106 9.59 -3.83 15.84
CA GLY A 106 8.32 -4.46 16.19
C GLY A 106 8.14 -4.62 17.69
N ALA A 107 9.17 -5.06 18.41
CA ALA A 107 9.14 -5.22 19.87
C ALA A 107 9.03 -3.86 20.58
N ALA A 108 9.81 -2.85 20.15
CA ALA A 108 9.79 -1.52 20.76
C ALA A 108 8.43 -0.81 20.58
N VAL A 109 7.94 -0.76 19.35
CA VAL A 109 6.62 -0.15 19.06
C VAL A 109 5.49 -1.02 19.62
N GLY A 110 5.66 -2.35 19.58
CA GLY A 110 4.73 -3.29 20.22
C GLY A 110 4.56 -3.04 21.72
N ALA A 111 5.66 -2.82 22.43
CA ALA A 111 5.62 -2.45 23.85
C ALA A 111 4.86 -1.14 24.08
N VAL A 112 5.07 -0.14 23.22
CA VAL A 112 4.31 1.12 23.28
C VAL A 112 2.83 0.90 23.03
N CYS A 113 2.47 0.12 22.00
CA CYS A 113 1.07 -0.23 21.71
C CYS A 113 0.41 -0.99 22.88
N LEU A 114 1.15 -1.91 23.50
CA LEU A 114 0.68 -2.65 24.66
C LEU A 114 0.39 -1.72 25.85
N LEU A 115 1.33 -0.83 26.17
CA LEU A 115 1.15 0.13 27.28
C LEU A 115 -0.02 1.08 27.02
N ILE A 116 -0.14 1.61 25.79
CA ILE A 116 -1.28 2.44 25.38
C ILE A 116 -2.58 1.64 25.51
N GLY A 117 -2.59 0.40 25.05
CA GLY A 117 -3.75 -0.48 25.10
C GLY A 117 -4.20 -0.76 26.54
N LEU A 118 -3.26 -1.02 27.44
CA LEU A 118 -3.54 -1.22 28.87
C LEU A 118 -4.05 0.06 29.54
N ALA A 119 -3.54 1.23 29.14
CA ALA A 119 -3.97 2.51 29.68
C ALA A 119 -5.38 2.94 29.19
N LEU A 120 -5.72 2.67 27.93
CA LEU A 120 -7.02 3.04 27.35
C LEU A 120 -8.16 2.15 27.85
N GLY A 121 -7.91 0.86 28.08
CA GLY A 121 -8.96 -0.11 28.42
C GLY A 121 -10.01 -0.30 27.34
N GLY A 122 -11.07 -1.04 27.67
CA GLY A 122 -12.18 -1.31 26.74
C GLY A 122 -11.76 -2.02 25.46
N GLY A 123 -12.62 -1.99 24.45
CA GLY A 123 -12.38 -2.70 23.17
C GLY A 123 -11.20 -2.14 22.38
N VAL A 124 -11.03 -0.81 22.36
CA VAL A 124 -9.90 -0.14 21.69
C VAL A 124 -8.60 -0.53 22.38
N GLY A 125 -8.57 -0.45 23.72
CA GLY A 125 -7.40 -0.82 24.51
C GLY A 125 -7.00 -2.28 24.29
N ALA A 126 -7.96 -3.20 24.29
CA ALA A 126 -7.72 -4.62 24.04
C ALA A 126 -7.13 -4.87 22.62
N ALA A 127 -7.66 -4.19 21.58
CA ALA A 127 -7.13 -4.29 20.23
C ALA A 127 -5.68 -3.80 20.12
N PHE A 128 -5.36 -2.66 20.75
CA PHE A 128 -4.00 -2.11 20.76
C PHE A 128 -3.04 -2.97 21.58
N ALA A 129 -3.47 -3.50 22.71
CA ALA A 129 -2.67 -4.41 23.52
C ALA A 129 -2.34 -5.69 22.75
N CYS A 130 -3.34 -6.29 22.10
CA CYS A 130 -3.13 -7.45 21.23
C CYS A 130 -2.22 -7.14 20.03
N LEU A 131 -2.42 -5.98 19.37
CA LEU A 131 -1.52 -5.52 18.31
C LEU A 131 -0.07 -5.43 18.82
N GLY A 132 0.12 -4.88 20.02
CA GLY A 132 1.44 -4.78 20.65
C GLY A 132 2.15 -6.13 20.78
N VAL A 133 1.41 -7.16 21.18
CA VAL A 133 1.93 -8.54 21.32
C VAL A 133 2.32 -9.14 19.97
N VAL A 134 1.50 -8.93 18.92
CA VAL A 134 1.71 -9.60 17.63
C VAL A 134 2.60 -8.83 16.66
N LEU A 135 2.85 -7.56 16.92
CA LEU A 135 3.60 -6.66 16.01
C LEU A 135 5.00 -7.17 15.66
N PRO A 136 5.79 -7.75 16.59
CA PRO A 136 7.09 -8.32 16.26
C PRO A 136 7.00 -9.43 15.19
N GLY A 137 6.02 -10.31 15.31
CA GLY A 137 5.79 -11.39 14.35
C GLY A 137 5.37 -10.89 12.96
N LEU A 138 4.45 -9.92 12.93
CA LEU A 138 4.00 -9.26 11.71
C LEU A 138 5.14 -8.59 10.95
N LEU A 139 5.99 -7.82 11.63
CA LEU A 139 7.12 -7.16 11.00
C LEU A 139 8.24 -8.12 10.59
N LEU A 140 8.45 -9.19 11.34
CA LEU A 140 9.42 -10.21 10.96
C LEU A 140 8.99 -10.98 9.72
N GLN A 141 7.69 -11.30 9.59
CA GLN A 141 7.14 -11.94 8.40
C GLN A 141 7.38 -11.06 7.15
N ASP A 142 7.04 -9.78 7.22
CA ASP A 142 7.29 -8.85 6.12
C ASP A 142 8.79 -8.71 5.81
N ALA A 143 9.63 -8.67 6.83
CA ALA A 143 11.08 -8.59 6.65
C ALA A 143 11.66 -9.81 5.90
N TRP A 144 11.10 -11.01 6.11
CA TRP A 144 11.49 -12.19 5.32
C TRP A 144 11.12 -12.07 3.85
N ARG A 145 9.97 -11.52 3.52
CA ARG A 145 9.57 -11.27 2.12
C ARG A 145 10.62 -10.40 1.41
N PHE A 146 10.99 -9.28 2.03
CA PHE A 146 12.01 -8.37 1.49
C PHE A 146 13.40 -9.01 1.44
N ALA A 147 13.77 -9.83 2.43
CA ALA A 147 15.01 -10.59 2.40
C ALA A 147 15.06 -11.58 1.22
N PHE A 148 13.96 -12.26 0.93
CA PHE A 148 13.86 -13.15 -0.23
C PHE A 148 13.86 -12.38 -1.56
N PHE A 149 13.26 -11.20 -1.63
CA PHE A 149 13.36 -10.34 -2.81
C PHE A 149 14.81 -9.88 -3.06
N ALA A 150 15.52 -9.46 -2.02
CA ALA A 150 16.94 -9.12 -2.12
C ALA A 150 17.81 -10.29 -2.59
N ALA A 151 17.47 -11.52 -2.20
CA ALA A 151 18.12 -12.75 -2.69
C ALA A 151 17.72 -13.12 -4.12
N GLY A 152 16.77 -12.44 -4.75
CA GLY A 152 16.18 -12.84 -6.04
C GLY A 152 15.33 -14.11 -5.96
N ALA A 153 14.93 -14.51 -4.75
CA ALA A 153 14.18 -15.74 -4.44
C ALA A 153 12.68 -15.45 -4.24
N GLY A 154 12.04 -14.74 -5.18
CA GLY A 154 10.64 -14.34 -5.08
C GLY A 154 9.66 -15.49 -4.85
N ARG A 155 9.98 -16.72 -5.36
CA ARG A 155 9.21 -17.93 -5.04
C ARG A 155 9.16 -18.21 -3.53
N LYS A 156 10.26 -17.95 -2.80
CA LYS A 156 10.26 -18.14 -1.33
C LYS A 156 9.36 -17.13 -0.64
N ALA A 157 9.33 -15.88 -1.09
CA ALA A 157 8.41 -14.86 -0.58
C ALA A 157 6.95 -15.30 -0.80
N PHE A 158 6.60 -15.67 -2.01
CA PHE A 158 5.26 -16.18 -2.35
C PHE A 158 4.83 -17.38 -1.51
N VAL A 159 5.71 -18.39 -1.32
CA VAL A 159 5.39 -19.56 -0.46
C VAL A 159 5.22 -19.14 0.99
N ASN A 160 6.00 -18.16 1.47
CA ASN A 160 5.84 -17.63 2.82
C ASN A 160 4.47 -16.97 3.03
N ASP A 161 4.00 -16.17 2.05
CA ASP A 161 2.67 -15.58 2.06
C ASP A 161 1.55 -16.61 1.96
N LEU A 162 1.75 -17.71 1.20
CA LEU A 162 0.81 -18.83 1.19
C LEU A 162 0.70 -19.53 2.55
N VAL A 163 1.83 -19.73 3.24
CA VAL A 163 1.84 -20.28 4.61
C VAL A 163 1.09 -19.36 5.56
N TRP A 164 1.28 -18.05 5.43
CA TRP A 164 0.49 -17.08 6.20
C TRP A 164 -0.99 -17.21 5.92
N GLY A 165 -1.41 -17.20 4.65
CA GLY A 165 -2.81 -17.35 4.25
C GLY A 165 -3.43 -18.68 4.73
N ALA A 166 -2.68 -19.78 4.64
CA ALA A 166 -3.12 -21.09 5.11
C ALA A 166 -3.31 -21.15 6.64
N ALA A 167 -2.47 -20.47 7.41
CA ALA A 167 -2.61 -20.36 8.87
C ALA A 167 -3.72 -19.36 9.26
N LEU A 168 -3.92 -18.33 8.46
CA LEU A 168 -4.86 -17.24 8.71
C LEU A 168 -6.32 -17.72 8.67
N VAL A 169 -6.70 -18.50 7.65
CA VAL A 169 -8.08 -18.95 7.48
C VAL A 169 -8.62 -19.70 8.71
N PRO A 170 -7.98 -20.77 9.21
CA PRO A 170 -8.47 -21.45 10.40
C PRO A 170 -8.40 -20.57 11.66
N ALA A 171 -7.39 -19.68 11.78
CA ALA A 171 -7.28 -18.76 12.90
C ALA A 171 -8.47 -17.77 12.94
N LEU A 172 -8.90 -17.24 11.80
CA LEU A 172 -10.09 -16.36 11.70
C LEU A 172 -11.37 -17.11 12.05
N VAL A 173 -11.52 -18.37 11.59
CA VAL A 173 -12.69 -19.20 11.93
C VAL A 173 -12.79 -19.43 13.45
N VAL A 174 -11.66 -19.68 14.11
CA VAL A 174 -11.62 -19.81 15.58
C VAL A 174 -11.92 -18.47 16.25
N ALA A 175 -11.33 -17.36 15.78
CA ALA A 175 -11.59 -16.03 16.34
C ALA A 175 -13.08 -15.63 16.26
N ALA A 176 -13.76 -16.00 15.17
CA ALA A 176 -15.19 -15.71 14.99
C ALA A 176 -16.09 -16.39 16.04
N ARG A 177 -15.63 -17.48 16.67
CA ARG A 177 -16.37 -18.13 17.76
C ARG A 177 -16.30 -17.37 19.09
N VAL A 178 -15.31 -16.51 19.23
CA VAL A 178 -15.05 -15.71 20.45
C VAL A 178 -15.76 -14.36 20.38
N ASP A 179 -16.17 -13.91 19.19
CA ASP A 179 -16.83 -12.63 18.92
C ASP A 179 -16.13 -11.43 19.58
N SER A 180 -14.81 -11.35 19.41
CA SER A 180 -13.98 -10.33 20.03
C SER A 180 -12.97 -9.75 19.04
N VAL A 181 -12.87 -8.43 19.00
CA VAL A 181 -11.84 -7.73 18.21
C VAL A 181 -10.44 -8.21 18.57
N ALA A 182 -10.17 -8.43 19.85
CA ALA A 182 -8.89 -8.94 20.34
C ALA A 182 -8.57 -10.30 19.73
N ALA A 183 -9.55 -11.21 19.65
CA ALA A 183 -9.36 -12.52 19.04
C ALA A 183 -8.99 -12.42 17.56
N PHE A 184 -9.60 -11.52 16.80
CA PHE A 184 -9.25 -11.28 15.39
C PHE A 184 -7.86 -10.69 15.20
N VAL A 185 -7.45 -9.73 16.05
CA VAL A 185 -6.09 -9.17 16.03
C VAL A 185 -5.06 -10.24 16.35
N LEU A 186 -5.32 -11.08 17.36
CA LEU A 186 -4.44 -12.19 17.73
C LEU A 186 -4.39 -13.25 16.63
N ALA A 187 -5.52 -13.63 16.03
CA ALA A 187 -5.56 -14.61 14.94
C ALA A 187 -4.75 -14.14 13.74
N TRP A 188 -4.91 -12.88 13.34
CA TRP A 188 -4.16 -12.27 12.26
C TRP A 188 -2.65 -12.24 12.56
N GLY A 189 -2.26 -11.81 13.75
CA GLY A 189 -0.85 -11.74 14.12
C GLY A 189 -0.21 -13.11 14.39
N ALA A 190 -0.95 -14.06 15.00
CA ALA A 190 -0.45 -15.41 15.23
C ALA A 190 -0.17 -16.15 13.91
N SER A 191 -1.06 -15.98 12.92
CA SER A 191 -0.84 -16.54 11.57
C SER A 191 0.41 -15.95 10.90
N ALA A 192 0.67 -14.65 11.07
CA ALA A 192 1.90 -14.02 10.60
C ALA A 192 3.14 -14.54 11.36
N ALA A 193 3.02 -14.79 12.67
CA ALA A 193 4.11 -15.38 13.46
C ALA A 193 4.46 -16.81 12.99
N VAL A 194 3.46 -17.61 12.58
CA VAL A 194 3.69 -18.92 11.94
C VAL A 194 4.50 -18.77 10.65
N ALA A 195 4.12 -17.83 9.78
CA ALA A 195 4.86 -17.55 8.55
C ALA A 195 6.27 -16.97 8.83
N ALA A 196 6.41 -16.14 9.86
CA ALA A 196 7.71 -15.64 10.31
C ALA A 196 8.63 -16.78 10.80
N ALA A 197 8.09 -17.73 11.58
CA ALA A 197 8.81 -18.92 12.00
C ALA A 197 9.19 -19.81 10.80
N TYR A 198 8.29 -20.01 9.85
CA TYR A 198 8.59 -20.70 8.61
C TYR A 198 9.70 -19.99 7.81
N GLY A 199 9.71 -18.65 7.79
CA GLY A 199 10.77 -17.86 7.15
C GLY A 199 12.17 -18.11 7.74
N LEU A 200 12.27 -18.39 9.05
CA LEU A 200 13.53 -18.84 9.68
C LEU A 200 14.01 -20.14 9.07
N LEU A 201 13.12 -21.13 8.92
CA LEU A 201 13.45 -22.43 8.33
C LEU A 201 13.81 -22.29 6.84
N GLN A 202 13.03 -21.49 6.11
CA GLN A 202 13.15 -21.27 4.67
C GLN A 202 14.45 -20.55 4.28
N SER A 203 14.90 -19.59 5.13
CA SER A 203 16.10 -18.80 4.90
C SER A 203 17.36 -19.47 5.48
N GLY A 204 17.21 -20.25 6.55
CA GLY A 204 18.31 -20.76 7.39
C GLY A 204 19.10 -19.63 8.07
N VAL A 205 18.50 -18.44 8.22
CA VAL A 205 19.12 -17.25 8.82
C VAL A 205 18.40 -16.93 10.13
N ARG A 206 19.16 -16.59 11.17
CA ARG A 206 18.60 -16.15 12.45
C ARG A 206 18.68 -14.63 12.57
N PRO A 207 17.58 -13.93 12.92
CA PRO A 207 17.59 -12.48 13.17
C PRO A 207 18.59 -12.11 14.27
N ARG A 208 19.43 -11.10 14.02
CA ARG A 208 20.42 -10.60 14.98
C ARG A 208 19.96 -9.29 15.60
N THR A 209 19.14 -9.38 16.63
CA THR A 209 18.59 -8.21 17.35
C THR A 209 19.67 -7.36 18.02
N ALA A 210 20.73 -7.98 18.52
CA ALA A 210 21.87 -7.28 19.11
C ALA A 210 22.56 -6.32 18.12
N GLU A 211 22.51 -6.61 16.82
CA GLU A 211 23.10 -5.80 15.76
C GLU A 211 22.11 -4.76 15.16
N ALA A 212 20.87 -4.70 15.65
CA ALA A 212 19.82 -3.81 15.13
C ALA A 212 20.25 -2.33 15.16
N ARG A 213 20.82 -1.86 16.27
CA ARG A 213 21.30 -0.47 16.39
C ARG A 213 22.42 -0.17 15.39
N GLY A 214 23.35 -1.12 15.19
CA GLY A 214 24.40 -1.01 14.18
C GLY A 214 23.82 -0.88 12.77
N TRP A 215 22.87 -1.76 12.41
CA TRP A 215 22.16 -1.71 11.14
C TRP A 215 21.50 -0.36 10.90
N LEU A 216 20.66 0.11 11.83
CA LEU A 216 19.94 1.37 11.73
C LEU A 216 20.88 2.57 11.58
N ARG A 217 22.03 2.57 12.26
CA ARG A 217 23.04 3.62 12.16
C ARG A 217 23.75 3.61 10.80
N GLU A 218 24.16 2.45 10.32
CA GLU A 218 24.85 2.29 9.04
C GLU A 218 23.96 2.59 7.85
N GLN A 219 22.65 2.29 7.94
CA GLN A 219 21.69 2.49 6.87
C GLN A 219 20.91 3.81 6.97
N ARG A 220 21.27 4.70 7.92
CA ARG A 220 20.50 5.91 8.25
C ARG A 220 20.23 6.86 7.08
N ASP A 221 21.18 6.95 6.13
CA ASP A 221 21.11 7.82 4.95
C ASP A 221 19.97 7.42 4.00
N LEU A 222 19.75 6.12 3.80
CA LEU A 222 18.63 5.58 3.05
C LEU A 222 17.39 5.43 3.93
N GLY A 223 17.57 4.95 5.16
CA GLY A 223 16.48 4.67 6.09
C GLY A 223 15.59 5.87 6.36
N TYR A 224 16.17 7.04 6.65
CA TYR A 224 15.38 8.27 6.85
C TYR A 224 14.66 8.72 5.58
N ARG A 225 15.26 8.58 4.42
CA ARG A 225 14.62 8.94 3.15
C ARG A 225 13.41 8.06 2.88
N TYR A 226 13.55 6.75 3.02
CA TYR A 226 12.45 5.80 2.84
C TYR A 226 11.38 5.92 3.93
N LEU A 227 11.76 6.23 5.17
CA LEU A 227 10.80 6.51 6.23
C LEU A 227 9.90 7.70 5.86
N VAL A 228 10.49 8.80 5.38
CA VAL A 228 9.74 9.99 4.92
C VAL A 228 8.92 9.66 3.68
N GLU A 229 9.47 8.91 2.73
CA GLU A 229 8.76 8.50 1.50
C GLU A 229 7.54 7.62 1.84
N ASN A 230 7.72 6.55 2.59
CA ASN A 230 6.64 5.65 3.00
C ASN A 230 5.60 6.37 3.86
N GLY A 231 6.04 7.25 4.77
CA GLY A 231 5.16 8.09 5.58
C GLY A 231 4.35 9.09 4.75
N SER A 232 4.96 9.68 3.72
CA SER A 232 4.29 10.63 2.84
C SER A 232 3.25 9.97 1.93
N LEU A 233 3.53 8.74 1.47
CA LEU A 233 2.62 8.00 0.59
C LEU A 233 1.34 7.57 1.31
N SER A 234 1.43 7.18 2.57
CA SER A 234 0.32 6.63 3.35
C SER A 234 -0.26 7.62 4.37
N GLY A 235 0.50 8.65 4.74
CA GLY A 235 0.24 9.49 5.92
C GLY A 235 -1.09 10.23 5.88
N ALA A 236 -1.50 10.74 4.72
CA ALA A 236 -2.77 11.45 4.59
C ALA A 236 -3.97 10.55 4.90
N GLY A 237 -3.97 9.31 4.40
CA GLY A 237 -5.02 8.33 4.69
C GLY A 237 -5.06 7.92 6.16
N GLN A 238 -3.89 7.72 6.76
CA GLN A 238 -3.76 7.36 8.16
C GLN A 238 -4.24 8.49 9.07
N LEU A 239 -3.80 9.72 8.80
CA LEU A 239 -4.21 10.91 9.56
C LEU A 239 -5.73 11.12 9.50
N ARG A 240 -6.34 10.94 8.31
CA ARG A 240 -7.78 10.97 8.18
C ARG A 240 -8.47 9.88 9.01
N SER A 241 -7.97 8.65 8.98
CA SER A 241 -8.57 7.54 9.73
C SER A 241 -8.56 7.78 11.24
N TYR A 242 -7.44 8.23 11.80
CA TYR A 242 -7.36 8.60 13.21
C TYR A 242 -8.25 9.81 13.55
N GLY A 243 -8.17 10.86 12.72
CA GLY A 243 -8.99 12.05 12.92
C GLY A 243 -10.48 11.75 12.87
N LEU A 244 -10.90 10.88 11.93
CA LEU A 244 -12.30 10.42 11.84
C LEU A 244 -12.71 9.65 13.10
N GLY A 245 -11.85 8.79 13.63
CA GLY A 245 -12.09 8.06 14.87
C GLY A 245 -12.24 8.97 16.08
N VAL A 246 -11.50 10.08 16.13
CA VAL A 246 -11.58 11.09 17.22
C VAL A 246 -12.80 11.98 17.07
N ILE A 247 -13.11 12.46 15.84
CA ILE A 247 -14.17 13.46 15.60
C ILE A 247 -15.56 12.82 15.62
N VAL A 248 -15.72 11.67 14.95
CA VAL A 248 -17.04 11.03 14.75
C VAL A 248 -17.19 9.76 15.58
N GLY A 249 -16.06 9.08 15.82
CA GLY A 249 -16.03 7.83 16.54
C GLY A 249 -15.57 6.65 15.68
N VAL A 250 -15.25 5.54 16.35
CA VAL A 250 -14.65 4.37 15.69
C VAL A 250 -15.59 3.66 14.71
N GLY A 251 -16.91 3.77 14.89
CA GLY A 251 -17.91 3.25 13.94
C GLY A 251 -17.78 3.89 12.56
N ALA A 252 -17.46 5.20 12.51
CA ALA A 252 -17.22 5.91 11.25
C ALA A 252 -16.00 5.36 10.50
N VAL A 253 -14.94 4.97 11.23
CA VAL A 253 -13.78 4.32 10.65
C VAL A 253 -14.17 2.96 10.05
N GLY A 254 -15.01 2.20 10.76
CA GLY A 254 -15.54 0.93 10.29
C GLY A 254 -16.36 1.06 9.00
N ALA A 255 -17.28 2.03 8.95
CA ALA A 255 -18.10 2.30 7.77
C ALA A 255 -17.26 2.67 6.55
N VAL A 256 -16.31 3.61 6.72
CA VAL A 256 -15.37 4.02 5.66
C VAL A 256 -14.52 2.83 5.18
N ARG A 257 -14.00 2.03 6.12
CA ARG A 257 -13.21 0.85 5.78
C ARG A 257 -14.03 -0.21 5.06
N GLY A 258 -15.30 -0.39 5.43
CA GLY A 258 -16.25 -1.25 4.72
C GLY A 258 -16.43 -0.81 3.25
N ALA A 259 -16.66 0.47 3.01
CA ALA A 259 -16.75 1.02 1.66
C ALA A 259 -15.44 0.86 0.87
N GLU A 260 -14.28 1.07 1.50
CA GLU A 260 -12.97 0.82 0.89
C GLU A 260 -12.76 -0.65 0.51
N LEU A 261 -13.25 -1.61 1.31
CA LEU A 261 -13.20 -3.02 0.97
C LEU A 261 -14.01 -3.36 -0.29
N LEU A 262 -15.18 -2.76 -0.46
CA LEU A 262 -16.00 -2.95 -1.67
C LEU A 262 -15.30 -2.43 -2.95
N LEU A 263 -14.52 -1.36 -2.82
CA LEU A 263 -13.71 -0.80 -3.91
C LEU A 263 -12.36 -1.53 -4.07
N GLY A 264 -11.98 -2.33 -3.10
CA GLY A 264 -10.68 -2.98 -3.02
C GLY A 264 -10.27 -3.81 -4.23
N PRO A 265 -11.12 -4.72 -4.78
CA PRO A 265 -10.80 -5.49 -5.98
C PRO A 265 -10.48 -4.60 -7.18
N PHE A 266 -11.23 -3.52 -7.35
CA PHE A 266 -10.98 -2.52 -8.37
C PHE A 266 -9.65 -1.77 -8.16
N LEU A 267 -9.38 -1.35 -6.92
CA LEU A 267 -8.12 -0.68 -6.56
C LEU A 267 -6.90 -1.57 -6.81
N ALA A 268 -7.01 -2.88 -6.54
CA ALA A 268 -5.93 -3.83 -6.82
C ALA A 268 -5.61 -3.92 -8.33
N LEU A 269 -6.64 -3.90 -9.18
CA LEU A 269 -6.44 -3.82 -10.64
C LEU A 269 -5.74 -2.52 -11.05
N LEU A 270 -6.13 -1.38 -10.49
CA LEU A 270 -5.49 -0.10 -10.79
C LEU A 270 -4.03 -0.06 -10.34
N MET A 271 -3.68 -0.65 -9.21
CA MET A 271 -2.29 -0.74 -8.76
C MET A 271 -1.43 -1.54 -9.73
N GLY A 272 -1.95 -2.65 -10.27
CA GLY A 272 -1.27 -3.42 -11.32
C GLY A 272 -1.02 -2.61 -12.59
N LEU A 273 -2.00 -1.84 -13.05
CA LEU A 273 -1.89 -0.95 -14.20
C LEU A 273 -0.85 0.17 -13.97
N SER A 274 -0.76 0.70 -12.76
CA SER A 274 0.13 1.83 -12.45
C SER A 274 1.61 1.48 -12.62
N LEU A 275 2.01 0.23 -12.44
CA LEU A 275 3.39 -0.23 -12.64
C LEU A 275 3.88 -0.04 -14.09
N VAL A 276 2.98 -0.16 -15.07
CA VAL A 276 3.32 -0.05 -16.50
C VAL A 276 3.15 1.38 -17.02
N THR A 277 2.33 2.16 -16.36
CA THR A 277 1.85 3.48 -16.80
C THR A 277 2.97 4.49 -17.06
N VAL A 278 3.91 4.63 -16.12
CA VAL A 278 5.02 5.61 -16.26
C VAL A 278 5.95 5.21 -17.39
N ALA A 279 6.22 3.92 -17.54
CA ALA A 279 7.07 3.40 -18.62
C ALA A 279 6.43 3.64 -20.00
N GLU A 280 5.12 3.42 -20.13
CA GLU A 280 4.39 3.69 -21.38
C GLU A 280 4.30 5.19 -21.66
N ALA A 281 4.02 6.04 -20.67
CA ALA A 281 4.05 7.49 -20.82
C ALA A 281 5.43 7.97 -21.32
N ALA A 282 6.52 7.40 -20.80
CA ALA A 282 7.88 7.72 -21.26
C ALA A 282 8.14 7.22 -22.70
N ARG A 283 7.57 6.08 -23.10
CA ARG A 283 7.63 5.61 -24.51
C ARG A 283 6.87 6.53 -25.45
N VAL A 284 5.65 6.93 -25.08
CA VAL A 284 4.85 7.90 -25.86
C VAL A 284 5.59 9.21 -25.99
N LEU A 285 6.19 9.70 -24.88
CA LEU A 285 6.97 10.93 -24.89
C LEU A 285 8.15 10.89 -25.88
N ARG A 286 8.83 9.74 -26.03
CA ARG A 286 9.95 9.59 -26.96
C ARG A 286 9.50 9.44 -28.42
N ARG A 287 8.39 8.73 -28.68
CA ARG A 287 7.93 8.44 -30.05
C ARG A 287 7.00 9.50 -30.63
N ALA A 288 6.13 10.05 -29.82
CA ALA A 288 5.11 11.01 -30.23
C ALA A 288 4.80 12.02 -29.10
N PRO A 289 5.70 12.98 -28.83
CA PRO A 289 5.59 13.91 -27.69
C PRO A 289 4.25 14.66 -27.65
N HIS A 290 3.71 15.01 -28.82
CA HIS A 290 2.43 15.71 -28.95
C HIS A 290 1.21 14.89 -28.48
N ARG A 291 1.34 13.56 -28.44
CA ARG A 291 0.26 12.64 -27.99
C ARG A 291 0.29 12.35 -26.49
N LEU A 292 1.33 12.81 -25.77
CA LEU A 292 1.47 12.50 -24.34
C LEU A 292 0.26 12.96 -23.53
N GLY A 293 -0.23 14.17 -23.76
CA GLY A 293 -1.40 14.70 -23.04
C GLY A 293 -2.66 13.85 -23.28
N GLY A 294 -2.93 13.48 -24.53
CA GLY A 294 -4.04 12.58 -24.88
C GLY A 294 -3.91 11.18 -24.27
N PHE A 295 -2.70 10.61 -24.29
CA PHE A 295 -2.42 9.34 -23.63
C PHE A 295 -2.68 9.39 -22.12
N CYS A 296 -2.19 10.43 -21.44
CA CYS A 296 -2.43 10.62 -20.01
C CYS A 296 -3.93 10.79 -19.71
N LEU A 297 -4.68 11.49 -20.57
CA LEU A 297 -6.13 11.66 -20.42
C LEU A 297 -6.87 10.33 -20.62
N LEU A 298 -6.52 9.57 -21.63
CA LEU A 298 -7.11 8.25 -21.86
C LEU A 298 -6.89 7.33 -20.67
N LEU A 299 -5.69 7.35 -20.11
CA LEU A 299 -5.31 6.52 -18.97
C LEU A 299 -6.04 6.96 -17.68
N GLY A 300 -5.96 8.24 -17.29
CA GLY A 300 -6.62 8.73 -16.09
C GLY A 300 -8.15 8.75 -16.23
N GLY A 301 -8.65 9.15 -17.39
CA GLY A 301 -10.08 9.14 -17.72
C GLY A 301 -10.65 7.71 -17.76
N GLY A 302 -9.92 6.76 -18.33
CA GLY A 302 -10.29 5.34 -18.33
C GLY A 302 -10.40 4.78 -16.92
N GLN A 303 -9.45 5.11 -16.04
CA GLN A 303 -9.51 4.73 -14.63
C GLN A 303 -10.71 5.36 -13.90
N ALA A 304 -10.98 6.64 -14.15
CA ALA A 304 -12.12 7.34 -13.56
C ALA A 304 -13.46 6.72 -14.01
N VAL A 305 -13.63 6.48 -15.31
CA VAL A 305 -14.83 5.82 -15.85
C VAL A 305 -14.99 4.41 -15.27
N ALA A 306 -13.94 3.64 -15.22
CA ALA A 306 -13.99 2.29 -14.65
C ALA A 306 -14.35 2.30 -13.15
N ALA A 307 -13.85 3.29 -12.36
CA ALA A 307 -14.23 3.49 -10.97
C ALA A 307 -15.73 3.81 -10.82
N LEU A 308 -16.26 4.68 -11.68
CA LEU A 308 -17.67 5.05 -11.68
C LEU A 308 -18.56 3.86 -12.08
N LEU A 309 -18.16 3.08 -13.10
CA LEU A 309 -18.88 1.86 -13.50
C LEU A 309 -18.87 0.82 -12.40
N TRP A 310 -17.74 0.64 -11.70
CA TRP A 310 -17.67 -0.25 -10.54
C TRP A 310 -18.56 0.23 -9.40
N GLY A 311 -18.52 1.53 -9.07
CA GLY A 311 -19.41 2.14 -8.09
C GLY A 311 -20.90 1.96 -8.46
N ALA A 312 -21.26 2.17 -9.72
CA ALA A 312 -22.62 1.93 -10.23
C ALA A 312 -23.02 0.45 -10.09
N ALA A 313 -22.10 -0.49 -10.38
CA ALA A 313 -22.34 -1.91 -10.20
C ALA A 313 -22.57 -2.26 -8.71
N LEU A 314 -21.83 -1.63 -7.80
CA LEU A 314 -22.01 -1.82 -6.35
C LEU A 314 -23.39 -1.30 -5.87
N LEU A 315 -23.94 -0.25 -6.47
CA LEU A 315 -25.27 0.26 -6.14
C LEU A 315 -26.40 -0.70 -6.58
N LEU A 316 -26.13 -1.60 -7.52
CA LEU A 316 -27.07 -2.63 -7.97
C LEU A 316 -27.02 -3.90 -7.09
N VAL A 317 -26.09 -3.96 -6.14
CA VAL A 317 -25.98 -5.12 -5.22
C VAL A 317 -27.15 -5.09 -4.25
N PRO A 318 -27.97 -6.17 -4.21
CA PRO A 318 -29.08 -6.26 -3.26
C PRO A 318 -28.56 -6.29 -1.82
N ASP A 319 -29.29 -5.68 -0.88
CA ASP A 319 -28.90 -5.63 0.53
C ASP A 319 -28.58 -7.01 1.11
N ARG A 320 -29.36 -8.03 0.75
CA ARG A 320 -29.11 -9.42 1.18
C ARG A 320 -27.71 -9.92 0.80
N LEU A 321 -27.21 -9.55 -0.38
CA LEU A 321 -25.88 -9.94 -0.84
C LEU A 321 -24.81 -9.08 -0.14
N GLY A 322 -25.07 -7.78 0.02
CA GLY A 322 -24.19 -6.89 0.76
C GLY A 322 -24.02 -7.31 2.23
N GLU A 323 -25.11 -7.64 2.90
CA GLU A 323 -25.10 -8.16 4.27
C GLU A 323 -24.45 -9.55 4.35
N PHE A 324 -24.61 -10.39 3.34
CA PHE A 324 -23.90 -11.66 3.27
C PHE A 324 -22.38 -11.47 3.24
N VAL A 325 -21.90 -10.42 2.55
CA VAL A 325 -20.46 -10.12 2.38
C VAL A 325 -19.90 -9.36 3.58
N LEU A 326 -20.54 -8.25 4.01
CA LEU A 326 -20.01 -7.33 5.03
C LEU A 326 -20.75 -7.43 6.38
N GLY A 327 -21.76 -8.29 6.52
CA GLY A 327 -22.54 -8.41 7.76
C GLY A 327 -23.14 -7.08 8.18
N GLY A 328 -23.12 -6.80 9.48
CA GLY A 328 -23.63 -5.56 10.08
C GLY A 328 -22.90 -4.27 9.68
N VAL A 329 -21.82 -4.36 8.90
CA VAL A 329 -21.10 -3.18 8.36
C VAL A 329 -21.78 -2.67 7.08
N TRP A 330 -22.52 -3.53 6.35
CA TRP A 330 -23.11 -3.20 5.05
C TRP A 330 -23.99 -1.94 5.05
N PRO A 331 -24.95 -1.75 5.97
CA PRO A 331 -25.82 -0.57 5.95
C PRO A 331 -25.04 0.74 5.97
N SER A 332 -24.04 0.83 6.86
CA SER A 332 -23.19 2.04 6.96
C SER A 332 -22.19 2.19 5.82
N ALA A 333 -21.72 1.09 5.23
CA ALA A 333 -20.76 1.13 4.12
C ALA A 333 -21.46 1.44 2.80
N SER A 334 -22.68 0.95 2.58
CA SER A 334 -23.45 1.15 1.34
C SER A 334 -23.80 2.63 1.11
N GLU A 335 -24.09 3.39 2.16
CA GLU A 335 -24.31 4.85 2.08
C GLU A 335 -23.10 5.62 1.55
N LEU A 336 -21.90 5.04 1.70
CA LEU A 336 -20.64 5.66 1.28
C LEU A 336 -20.18 5.26 -0.12
N ILE A 337 -20.88 4.33 -0.79
CA ILE A 337 -20.46 3.82 -2.12
C ILE A 337 -20.32 4.98 -3.13
N VAL A 338 -21.29 5.88 -3.19
CA VAL A 338 -21.29 7.00 -4.16
C VAL A 338 -20.09 7.93 -3.91
N PRO A 339 -19.95 8.56 -2.73
CA PRO A 339 -18.80 9.45 -2.51
C PRO A 339 -17.47 8.72 -2.56
N ALA A 340 -17.39 7.45 -2.16
CA ALA A 340 -16.16 6.68 -2.26
C ALA A 340 -15.77 6.37 -3.72
N ALA A 341 -16.73 5.99 -4.57
CA ALA A 341 -16.50 5.78 -5.99
C ALA A 341 -16.07 7.08 -6.71
N LEU A 342 -16.71 8.22 -6.39
CA LEU A 342 -16.30 9.53 -6.88
C LEU A 342 -14.88 9.90 -6.42
N GLY A 343 -14.55 9.58 -5.16
CA GLY A 343 -13.22 9.80 -4.61
C GLY A 343 -12.15 9.01 -5.37
N VAL A 344 -12.43 7.72 -5.64
CA VAL A 344 -11.54 6.85 -6.42
C VAL A 344 -11.45 7.31 -7.88
N ALA A 345 -12.56 7.75 -8.48
CA ALA A 345 -12.56 8.30 -9.84
C ALA A 345 -11.71 9.57 -9.94
N GLY A 346 -11.83 10.48 -8.98
CA GLY A 346 -11.01 11.69 -8.89
C GLY A 346 -9.52 11.35 -8.75
N ALA A 347 -9.17 10.42 -7.87
CA ALA A 347 -7.80 9.94 -7.70
C ALA A 347 -7.27 9.28 -8.99
N GLY A 348 -8.07 8.42 -9.61
CA GLY A 348 -7.75 7.74 -10.88
C GLY A 348 -7.45 8.74 -12.00
N LEU A 349 -8.28 9.76 -12.15
CA LEU A 349 -8.05 10.84 -13.13
C LEU A 349 -6.70 11.55 -12.90
N GLY A 350 -6.34 11.77 -11.63
CA GLY A 350 -5.04 12.36 -11.25
C GLY A 350 -3.83 11.49 -11.60
N THR A 351 -3.98 10.16 -11.58
CA THR A 351 -2.85 9.25 -11.87
C THR A 351 -2.32 9.40 -13.30
N GLY A 352 -3.19 9.68 -14.27
CA GLY A 352 -2.79 9.96 -15.66
C GLY A 352 -1.88 11.17 -15.75
N ALA A 353 -2.25 12.29 -15.09
CA ALA A 353 -1.42 13.48 -15.06
C ALA A 353 -0.10 13.27 -14.30
N ALA A 354 -0.14 12.53 -13.20
CA ALA A 354 1.06 12.16 -12.43
C ALA A 354 2.05 11.35 -13.28
N ALA A 355 1.57 10.38 -14.07
CA ALA A 355 2.40 9.61 -14.99
C ALA A 355 3.08 10.52 -16.03
N GLY A 356 2.32 11.46 -16.61
CA GLY A 356 2.86 12.43 -17.58
C GLY A 356 3.95 13.31 -16.97
N LEU A 357 3.74 13.85 -15.77
CA LEU A 357 4.75 14.67 -15.08
C LEU A 357 6.01 13.88 -14.74
N ARG A 358 5.87 12.63 -14.31
CA ARG A 358 7.00 11.73 -14.04
C ARG A 358 7.77 11.42 -15.32
N ALA A 359 7.07 11.12 -16.42
CA ALA A 359 7.70 10.88 -17.73
C ALA A 359 8.47 12.11 -18.24
N LEU A 360 7.97 13.32 -17.97
CA LEU A 360 8.64 14.59 -18.29
C LEU A 360 9.83 14.92 -17.36
N GLY A 361 10.05 14.16 -16.28
CA GLY A 361 11.05 14.45 -15.27
C GLY A 361 10.73 15.69 -14.41
N ALA A 362 9.48 16.15 -14.40
CA ALA A 362 9.05 17.37 -13.72
C ALA A 362 8.82 17.14 -12.21
N ALA A 363 9.84 16.65 -11.50
CA ALA A 363 9.74 16.20 -10.10
C ALA A 363 9.21 17.29 -9.15
N ARG A 364 9.64 18.55 -9.28
CA ARG A 364 9.18 19.67 -8.43
C ARG A 364 7.68 19.93 -8.60
N ARG A 365 7.17 19.82 -9.83
CA ARG A 365 5.74 19.99 -10.13
C ARG A 365 4.92 18.82 -9.60
N SER A 366 5.43 17.60 -9.76
CA SER A 366 4.84 16.39 -9.20
C SER A 366 4.72 16.49 -7.68
N LEU A 367 5.79 16.91 -6.99
CA LEU A 367 5.80 17.08 -5.54
C LEU A 367 4.78 18.13 -5.07
N ARG A 368 4.71 19.30 -5.72
CA ARG A 368 3.73 20.35 -5.37
C ARG A 368 2.30 19.86 -5.52
N ALA A 369 1.99 19.17 -6.62
CA ALA A 369 0.67 18.60 -6.85
C ALA A 369 0.32 17.55 -5.81
N GLN A 370 1.27 16.67 -5.44
CA GLN A 370 1.08 15.65 -4.43
C GLN A 370 0.82 16.25 -3.04
N LEU A 371 1.62 17.23 -2.63
CA LEU A 371 1.44 17.88 -1.32
C LEU A 371 0.09 18.60 -1.23
N PHE A 372 -0.31 19.30 -2.29
CA PHE A 372 -1.61 19.93 -2.36
C PHE A 372 -2.74 18.90 -2.27
N ALA A 373 -2.67 17.83 -3.06
CA ALA A 373 -3.68 16.78 -3.05
C ALA A 373 -3.80 16.10 -1.68
N SER A 374 -2.65 15.82 -1.02
CA SER A 374 -2.64 15.25 0.34
C SER A 374 -3.22 16.19 1.38
N ALA A 375 -2.90 17.48 1.31
CA ALA A 375 -3.47 18.48 2.21
C ALA A 375 -4.99 18.60 2.02
N CYS A 376 -5.47 18.70 0.75
CA CYS A 376 -6.90 18.72 0.45
C CYS A 376 -7.60 17.45 0.95
N TYR A 377 -6.97 16.29 0.78
CA TYR A 377 -7.54 15.00 1.24
C TYR A 377 -7.78 14.99 2.75
N VAL A 378 -6.80 15.45 3.55
CA VAL A 378 -6.92 15.52 5.01
C VAL A 378 -7.94 16.59 5.42
N VAL A 379 -7.80 17.81 4.88
CA VAL A 379 -8.69 18.93 5.22
C VAL A 379 -10.13 18.66 4.79
N GLY A 380 -10.32 18.17 3.57
CA GLY A 380 -11.66 17.82 3.06
C GLY A 380 -12.28 16.66 3.84
N GLY A 381 -11.49 15.61 4.12
CA GLY A 381 -11.96 14.46 4.86
C GLY A 381 -12.32 14.80 6.32
N LEU A 382 -11.46 15.51 7.04
CA LEU A 382 -11.70 15.87 8.43
C LEU A 382 -12.68 17.06 8.56
N GLY A 383 -12.62 18.05 7.68
CA GLY A 383 -13.57 19.15 7.63
C GLY A 383 -14.98 18.64 7.34
N GLY A 384 -15.12 17.75 6.36
CA GLY A 384 -16.39 17.07 6.09
C GLY A 384 -16.90 16.26 7.29
N ALA A 385 -15.99 15.59 8.02
CA ALA A 385 -16.33 14.85 9.23
C ALA A 385 -16.93 15.75 10.33
N VAL A 386 -16.37 16.95 10.52
CA VAL A 386 -16.89 17.94 11.50
C VAL A 386 -18.28 18.44 11.09
N VAL A 387 -18.53 18.64 9.80
CA VAL A 387 -19.79 19.23 9.29
C VAL A 387 -20.93 18.22 9.25
N ALA A 388 -20.68 17.00 8.72
CA ALA A 388 -21.74 16.02 8.47
C ALA A 388 -21.30 14.57 8.78
N GLY A 389 -20.42 14.38 9.76
CA GLY A 389 -20.02 13.07 10.24
C GLY A 389 -19.34 12.21 9.17
N THR A 390 -19.64 10.91 9.17
CA THR A 390 -19.04 9.93 8.27
C THR A 390 -19.31 10.24 6.80
N VAL A 391 -20.54 10.56 6.46
CA VAL A 391 -20.98 10.89 5.10
C VAL A 391 -20.29 12.18 4.61
N GLY A 392 -20.23 13.19 5.48
CA GLY A 392 -19.50 14.43 5.19
C GLY A 392 -18.02 14.19 4.93
N SER A 393 -17.36 13.31 5.71
CA SER A 393 -15.97 12.91 5.47
C SER A 393 -15.79 12.28 4.08
N ALA A 394 -16.69 11.40 3.66
CA ALA A 394 -16.62 10.73 2.36
C ALA A 394 -16.79 11.71 1.21
N TRP A 395 -17.77 12.61 1.28
CA TRP A 395 -17.97 13.67 0.29
C TRP A 395 -16.82 14.68 0.27
N GLY A 396 -16.29 15.04 1.45
CA GLY A 396 -15.11 15.90 1.55
C GLY A 396 -13.89 15.31 0.85
N VAL A 397 -13.69 13.99 0.96
CA VAL A 397 -12.64 13.28 0.22
C VAL A 397 -12.92 13.26 -1.28
N ALA A 398 -14.16 13.02 -1.71
CA ALA A 398 -14.52 13.07 -3.13
C ALA A 398 -14.21 14.45 -3.75
N ALA A 399 -14.60 15.52 -3.08
CA ALA A 399 -14.29 16.88 -3.50
C ALA A 399 -12.77 17.15 -3.50
N ALA A 400 -12.06 16.71 -2.46
CA ALA A 400 -10.62 16.88 -2.34
C ALA A 400 -9.83 16.15 -3.44
N THR A 401 -10.22 14.92 -3.79
CA THR A 401 -9.57 14.18 -4.88
C THR A 401 -9.83 14.79 -6.23
N ALA A 402 -11.03 15.34 -6.47
CA ALA A 402 -11.34 16.10 -7.69
C ALA A 402 -10.48 17.38 -7.78
N ALA A 403 -10.39 18.15 -6.69
CA ALA A 403 -9.53 19.35 -6.62
C ALA A 403 -8.05 19.00 -6.81
N GLY A 404 -7.57 17.96 -6.13
CA GLY A 404 -6.21 17.46 -6.30
C GLY A 404 -5.91 17.05 -7.73
N SER A 405 -6.84 16.33 -8.37
CA SER A 405 -6.73 15.93 -9.77
C SER A 405 -6.66 17.14 -10.71
N ALA A 406 -7.48 18.16 -10.49
CA ALA A 406 -7.42 19.39 -11.25
C ALA A 406 -6.04 20.04 -11.18
N VAL A 407 -5.42 20.11 -9.99
CA VAL A 407 -4.07 20.66 -9.83
C VAL A 407 -3.02 19.81 -10.55
N TRP A 408 -3.13 18.46 -10.49
CA TRP A 408 -2.25 17.58 -11.26
C TRP A 408 -2.31 17.87 -12.76
N TRP A 409 -3.51 18.04 -13.30
CA TRP A 409 -3.72 18.37 -14.72
C TRP A 409 -3.25 19.77 -15.09
N LEU A 410 -3.42 20.77 -14.22
CA LEU A 410 -2.88 22.11 -14.42
C LEU A 410 -1.35 22.09 -14.49
N GLN A 411 -0.69 21.35 -13.59
CA GLN A 411 0.76 21.20 -13.60
C GLN A 411 1.26 20.46 -14.85
N LEU A 412 0.56 19.42 -15.30
CA LEU A 412 0.92 18.70 -16.54
C LEU A 412 0.75 19.62 -17.77
N ARG A 413 -0.37 20.31 -17.88
CA ARG A 413 -0.62 21.25 -18.99
C ARG A 413 0.44 22.34 -19.06
N SER A 414 0.82 22.90 -17.92
CA SER A 414 1.87 23.92 -17.83
C SER A 414 3.24 23.35 -18.27
N ALA A 415 3.60 22.13 -17.84
CA ALA A 415 4.84 21.48 -18.24
C ALA A 415 4.90 21.18 -19.74
N LEU A 416 3.77 20.75 -20.34
CA LEU A 416 3.68 20.50 -21.77
C LEU A 416 3.80 21.81 -22.60
N ARG A 417 3.19 22.91 -22.15
CA ARG A 417 3.30 24.22 -22.79
C ARG A 417 4.72 24.76 -22.77
N GLU A 418 5.42 24.66 -21.66
CA GLU A 418 6.84 25.09 -21.56
C GLU A 418 7.72 24.28 -22.49
N ARG A 419 7.53 22.96 -22.55
CA ARG A 419 8.28 22.12 -23.46
C ARG A 419 8.05 22.52 -24.92
N HIS A 420 6.80 22.80 -25.27
CA HIS A 420 6.46 23.25 -26.64
C HIS A 420 7.13 24.57 -26.99
N ARG A 421 7.12 25.54 -26.08
CA ARG A 421 7.83 26.82 -26.26
C ARG A 421 9.33 26.64 -26.47
N ASN A 422 9.94 25.79 -25.67
CA ASN A 422 11.39 25.53 -25.75
C ASN A 422 11.81 24.69 -26.98
N SER A 423 10.83 24.07 -27.68
CA SER A 423 11.09 23.31 -28.92
C SER A 423 10.96 24.14 -30.20
N ILE A 424 10.45 25.38 -30.12
CA ILE A 424 10.38 26.32 -31.22
C ILE A 424 11.71 27.08 -31.21
N PRO A 425 12.58 26.97 -32.27
CA PRO A 425 13.79 27.76 -32.36
C PRO A 425 13.42 29.23 -32.39
N GLU A 426 14.04 30.08 -31.58
CA GLU A 426 13.97 31.52 -31.74
C GLU A 426 14.48 31.84 -33.18
N VAL A 427 13.58 32.23 -34.04
CA VAL A 427 13.96 32.86 -35.31
C VAL A 427 14.68 34.17 -34.91
N ARG A 428 16.01 34.11 -34.81
CA ARG A 428 16.82 35.33 -34.69
C ARG A 428 16.54 36.16 -35.93
N THR A 429 15.75 37.19 -35.79
CA THR A 429 15.70 38.28 -36.72
C THR A 429 17.04 39.03 -36.61
N SER A 430 17.92 38.69 -37.52
CA SER A 430 19.15 39.46 -37.81
C SER A 430 18.83 40.75 -38.57
#